data_49b2fdb380c901f698ff5a89b5662a04
#
_entry.id   49b2fdb380c901f698ff5a89b5662a04
#
_cell.length_a   1.000
_cell.length_b   1.000
_cell.length_c   1.000
_cell.angle_alpha   90.00
_cell.angle_beta   90.00
_cell.angle_gamma   90.00
#
_symmetry.space_group_name_H-M   'P 1'
#
loop_
_entity.id
_entity.type
_entity.pdbx_description
1 polymer ?
#
loop_
_entity_poly.entity_id
_entity_poly.type
_entity_poly.pdbx_seq_one_letter_code
_entity_poly.pdbx_strand_id
1 'polypeptide(L)'
;MKVLILGATGLLGNTLYRYLSLKKSIKVFGTYRDEFKIKTLKKKVYIKNFIYLNDVNNKNNIYKIIKKIKPVYLINCIGIVKKRKNSKQLFLKINTELPKFLSSLTKSLHFNLIHLSTDCVFSGKKGNYSEKDNPDPIDFYGKSKLLGEVVNNKSLTIRTSIIGHEIQSSLGLLDWFLKKKKIHGFTRCFF
;
A
#
# COMPACT_ATOMS: atom_id res chain seq x y z
N MET A 1 -0.19 1.63 -21.71
CA MET A 1 -0.05 0.58 -20.67
C MET A 1 -1.14 0.74 -19.61
N LYS A 2 -1.74 -0.36 -19.09
CA LYS A 2 -2.72 -0.29 -17.98
C LYS A 2 -2.06 -0.60 -16.64
N VAL A 3 -2.34 0.22 -15.62
CA VAL A 3 -1.90 0.03 -14.24
C VAL A 3 -3.11 0.01 -13.32
N LEU A 4 -3.20 -0.98 -12.43
CA LEU A 4 -4.23 -1.07 -11.39
C LEU A 4 -3.60 -0.83 -10.02
N ILE A 5 -4.11 0.15 -9.28
CA ILE A 5 -3.68 0.46 -7.92
C ILE A 5 -4.76 0.01 -6.95
N LEU A 6 -4.48 -0.99 -6.13
CA LEU A 6 -5.35 -1.36 -5.02
C LEU A 6 -5.10 -0.40 -3.85
N GLY A 7 -6.18 0.16 -3.28
CA GLY A 7 -6.08 1.13 -2.19
C GLY A 7 -5.71 2.56 -2.65
N ALA A 8 -6.19 2.97 -3.82
CA ALA A 8 -5.89 4.27 -4.43
C ALA A 8 -6.46 5.49 -3.67
N THR A 9 -7.18 5.30 -2.57
CA THR A 9 -7.63 6.36 -1.65
C THR A 9 -6.78 6.45 -0.37
N GLY A 10 -5.76 5.61 -0.23
CA GLY A 10 -4.73 5.73 0.82
C GLY A 10 -3.67 6.76 0.46
N LEU A 11 -2.80 7.11 1.41
CA LEU A 11 -1.74 8.10 1.24
C LEU A 11 -0.87 7.81 0.01
N LEU A 12 -0.21 6.66 -0.02
CA LEU A 12 0.67 6.28 -1.12
C LEU A 12 -0.12 5.98 -2.41
N GLY A 13 -1.22 5.22 -2.29
CA GLY A 13 -2.03 4.85 -3.45
C GLY A 13 -2.59 6.06 -4.20
N ASN A 14 -2.98 7.12 -3.47
CA ASN A 14 -3.45 8.36 -4.09
C ASN A 14 -2.31 9.13 -4.78
N THR A 15 -1.16 9.23 -4.13
CA THR A 15 0.02 9.87 -4.72
C THR A 15 0.43 9.19 -6.02
N LEU A 16 0.53 7.86 -6.01
CA LEU A 16 0.84 7.07 -7.20
C LEU A 16 -0.23 7.21 -8.29
N TYR A 17 -1.51 7.16 -7.91
CA TYR A 17 -2.61 7.33 -8.86
C TYR A 17 -2.52 8.68 -9.58
N ARG A 18 -2.33 9.76 -8.83
CA ARG A 18 -2.20 11.13 -9.40
C ARG A 18 -0.98 11.23 -10.31
N TYR A 19 0.18 10.82 -9.83
CA TYR A 19 1.43 10.90 -10.59
C TYR A 19 1.37 10.11 -11.90
N LEU A 20 0.93 8.84 -11.84
CA LEU A 20 0.82 8.00 -13.02
C LEU A 20 -0.26 8.47 -14.00
N SER A 21 -1.33 9.11 -13.51
CA SER A 21 -2.39 9.67 -14.35
C SER A 21 -1.93 10.86 -15.20
N LEU A 22 -0.82 11.52 -14.84
CA LEU A 22 -0.21 12.58 -15.66
C LEU A 22 0.56 12.03 -16.88
N LYS A 23 0.86 10.74 -16.90
CA LYS A 23 1.63 10.10 -17.99
C LYS A 23 0.68 9.66 -19.10
N LYS A 24 0.74 10.29 -20.27
CA LYS A 24 -0.14 9.99 -21.43
C LYS A 24 -0.14 8.53 -21.87
N SER A 25 1.00 7.84 -21.72
CA SER A 25 1.16 6.41 -22.08
C SER A 25 0.56 5.43 -21.06
N ILE A 26 0.07 5.91 -19.89
CA ILE A 26 -0.43 5.06 -18.80
C ILE A 26 -1.92 5.34 -18.56
N LYS A 27 -2.74 4.27 -18.68
CA LYS A 27 -4.14 4.29 -18.23
C LYS A 27 -4.20 3.70 -16.83
N VAL A 28 -4.45 4.56 -15.83
CA VAL A 28 -4.48 4.17 -14.43
C VAL A 28 -5.91 3.83 -13.99
N PHE A 29 -6.04 2.76 -13.23
CA PHE A 29 -7.25 2.35 -12.52
C PHE A 29 -6.95 2.33 -11.02
N GLY A 30 -7.89 2.80 -10.21
CA GLY A 30 -7.74 2.79 -8.75
C GLY A 30 -8.91 2.09 -8.07
N THR A 31 -8.66 1.37 -6.96
CA THR A 31 -9.76 0.90 -6.13
C THR A 31 -9.99 1.80 -4.93
N TYR A 32 -11.26 1.89 -4.51
CA TYR A 32 -11.68 2.60 -3.30
C TYR A 32 -12.68 1.75 -2.52
N ARG A 33 -12.75 1.96 -1.21
CA ARG A 33 -13.71 1.32 -0.32
C ARG A 33 -14.71 2.31 0.26
N ASP A 34 -14.26 3.52 0.50
CA ASP A 34 -15.00 4.56 1.21
C ASP A 34 -15.50 5.59 0.20
N GLU A 35 -16.83 5.67 0.05
CA GLU A 35 -17.46 6.61 -0.88
C GLU A 35 -17.25 8.06 -0.48
N PHE A 36 -17.17 8.36 0.82
CA PHE A 36 -16.92 9.72 1.27
C PHE A 36 -15.51 10.17 0.86
N LYS A 37 -14.52 9.28 0.96
CA LYS A 37 -13.17 9.56 0.49
C LYS A 37 -13.11 9.83 -1.00
N ILE A 38 -13.81 9.04 -1.81
CA ILE A 38 -13.82 9.26 -3.25
C ILE A 38 -14.54 10.57 -3.63
N LYS A 39 -15.62 10.93 -2.94
CA LYS A 39 -16.33 12.21 -3.14
C LYS A 39 -15.43 13.40 -2.82
N THR A 40 -14.67 13.34 -1.72
CA THR A 40 -13.69 14.38 -1.34
C THR A 40 -12.58 14.51 -2.38
N LEU A 41 -12.07 13.39 -2.88
CA LEU A 41 -11.05 13.39 -3.94
C LEU A 41 -11.58 13.96 -5.26
N LYS A 42 -12.80 13.62 -5.67
CA LYS A 42 -13.43 14.14 -6.88
C LYS A 42 -13.54 15.67 -6.90
N LYS A 43 -13.69 16.30 -5.74
CA LYS A 43 -13.70 17.77 -5.61
C LYS A 43 -12.31 18.40 -5.81
N LYS A 44 -11.23 17.65 -5.53
CA LYS A 44 -9.86 18.18 -5.51
C LYS A 44 -9.01 17.75 -6.71
N VAL A 45 -9.38 16.66 -7.37
CA VAL A 45 -8.57 16.03 -8.43
C VAL A 45 -9.49 15.40 -9.46
N TYR A 46 -9.11 15.50 -10.73
CA TYR A 46 -9.81 14.80 -11.80
C TYR A 46 -9.63 13.29 -11.66
N ILE A 47 -10.69 12.59 -11.25
CA ILE A 47 -10.69 11.16 -10.97
C ILE A 47 -11.45 10.43 -12.07
N LYS A 48 -10.72 9.66 -12.89
CA LYS A 48 -11.27 8.69 -13.84
C LYS A 48 -10.94 7.27 -13.37
N ASN A 49 -11.71 6.29 -13.82
CA ASN A 49 -11.41 4.86 -13.68
C ASN A 49 -11.24 4.39 -12.22
N PHE A 50 -12.05 4.88 -11.29
CA PHE A 50 -12.13 4.33 -9.94
C PHE A 50 -13.17 3.22 -9.84
N ILE A 51 -12.83 2.15 -9.13
CA ILE A 51 -13.64 0.94 -8.99
C ILE A 51 -13.91 0.70 -7.51
N TYR A 52 -15.17 0.46 -7.17
CA TYR A 52 -15.56 0.15 -5.81
C TYR A 52 -15.09 -1.27 -5.43
N LEU A 53 -14.40 -1.37 -4.30
CA LEU A 53 -13.96 -2.62 -3.69
C LEU A 53 -14.19 -2.50 -2.19
N ASN A 54 -15.37 -2.91 -1.73
CA ASN A 54 -15.78 -2.79 -0.34
C ASN A 54 -15.03 -3.72 0.60
N ASP A 55 -14.79 -4.95 0.18
CA ASP A 55 -14.10 -5.97 0.97
C ASP A 55 -12.98 -6.64 0.18
N VAL A 56 -11.77 -6.46 0.67
CA VAL A 56 -10.56 -7.07 0.09
C VAL A 56 -10.40 -8.55 0.44
N ASN A 57 -11.20 -9.07 1.39
CA ASN A 57 -11.24 -10.51 1.68
C ASN A 57 -12.08 -11.26 0.64
N ASN A 58 -12.93 -10.56 -0.11
CA ASN A 58 -13.67 -11.15 -1.22
C ASN A 58 -12.73 -11.34 -2.44
N LYS A 59 -12.01 -12.46 -2.42
CA LYS A 59 -11.04 -12.84 -3.46
C LYS A 59 -11.66 -12.88 -4.85
N ASN A 60 -12.95 -13.28 -4.97
CA ASN A 60 -13.65 -13.33 -6.25
C ASN A 60 -13.85 -11.94 -6.86
N ASN A 61 -14.16 -10.92 -6.04
CA ASN A 61 -14.28 -9.55 -6.54
C ASN A 61 -12.95 -9.02 -7.06
N ILE A 62 -11.86 -9.26 -6.34
CA ILE A 62 -10.51 -8.88 -6.78
C ILE A 62 -10.18 -9.57 -8.11
N TYR A 63 -10.40 -10.88 -8.20
CA TYR A 63 -10.19 -11.66 -9.42
C TYR A 63 -10.97 -11.08 -10.61
N LYS A 64 -12.28 -10.81 -10.44
CA LYS A 64 -13.14 -10.21 -11.47
C LYS A 64 -12.62 -8.84 -11.94
N ILE A 65 -12.18 -7.99 -10.99
CA ILE A 65 -11.61 -6.67 -11.30
C ILE A 65 -10.35 -6.82 -12.16
N ILE A 66 -9.40 -7.65 -11.74
CA ILE A 66 -8.14 -7.87 -12.46
C ILE A 66 -8.44 -8.44 -13.87
N LYS A 67 -9.30 -9.46 -13.98
CA LYS A 67 -9.70 -10.09 -15.24
C LYS A 67 -10.36 -9.10 -16.21
N LYS A 68 -11.21 -8.19 -15.69
CA LYS A 68 -11.87 -7.13 -16.49
C LYS A 68 -10.89 -6.08 -16.98
N ILE A 69 -9.99 -5.59 -16.12
CA ILE A 69 -9.05 -4.52 -16.45
C ILE A 69 -7.91 -5.03 -17.32
N LYS A 70 -7.42 -6.22 -17.05
CA LYS A 70 -6.20 -6.81 -17.64
C LYS A 70 -5.02 -5.84 -17.52
N PRO A 71 -4.58 -5.49 -16.29
CA PRO A 71 -3.48 -4.57 -16.09
C PRO A 71 -2.15 -5.23 -16.48
N VAL A 72 -1.18 -4.45 -16.94
CA VAL A 72 0.22 -4.90 -17.08
C VAL A 72 0.91 -4.92 -15.71
N TYR A 73 0.60 -3.92 -14.88
CA TYR A 73 1.08 -3.83 -13.50
C TYR A 73 -0.09 -3.67 -12.52
N LEU A 74 -0.04 -4.41 -11.43
CA LEU A 74 -0.88 -4.24 -10.26
C LEU A 74 -0.02 -3.77 -9.10
N ILE A 75 -0.36 -2.61 -8.51
CA ILE A 75 0.35 -2.06 -7.35
C ILE A 75 -0.54 -2.23 -6.13
N ASN A 76 -0.09 -3.02 -5.15
CA ASN A 76 -0.83 -3.24 -3.91
C ASN A 76 -0.39 -2.23 -2.84
N CYS A 77 -1.19 -1.16 -2.67
CA CYS A 77 -1.04 -0.16 -1.60
C CYS A 77 -1.97 -0.41 -0.41
N ILE A 78 -2.68 -1.55 -0.38
CA ILE A 78 -3.54 -1.91 0.75
C ILE A 78 -2.67 -2.48 1.87
N GLY A 79 -2.86 -1.97 3.07
CA GLY A 79 -2.22 -2.45 4.28
C GLY A 79 -2.89 -1.88 5.53
N ILE A 80 -2.73 -2.58 6.63
CA ILE A 80 -3.15 -2.13 7.96
C ILE A 80 -1.92 -1.69 8.73
N VAL A 81 -1.98 -0.51 9.35
CA VAL A 81 -0.90 0.09 10.15
C VAL A 81 -1.19 0.01 11.65
N LYS A 82 -0.15 0.13 12.48
CA LYS A 82 -0.20 0.06 13.96
C LYS A 82 -1.21 0.98 14.63
N LYS A 83 -1.45 2.16 14.06
CA LYS A 83 -2.26 3.22 14.69
C LYS A 83 -3.74 2.89 14.88
N ARG A 84 -4.21 1.77 14.37
CA ARG A 84 -5.59 1.31 14.54
C ARG A 84 -5.60 0.06 15.43
N LYS A 85 -6.48 0.01 16.43
CA LYS A 85 -6.75 -1.19 17.22
C LYS A 85 -7.39 -2.24 16.30
N ASN A 86 -6.57 -3.06 15.67
CA ASN A 86 -6.99 -4.15 14.80
C ASN A 86 -6.63 -5.50 15.43
N SER A 87 -7.43 -6.52 15.20
CA SER A 87 -7.11 -7.87 15.63
C SER A 87 -5.89 -8.42 14.88
N LYS A 88 -5.13 -9.30 15.52
CA LYS A 88 -4.02 -10.02 14.86
C LYS A 88 -4.49 -10.74 13.58
N GLN A 89 -5.69 -11.33 13.62
CA GLN A 89 -6.29 -12.01 12.48
C GLN A 89 -6.48 -11.06 11.28
N LEU A 90 -6.93 -9.83 11.52
CA LEU A 90 -7.10 -8.85 10.45
C LEU A 90 -5.76 -8.41 9.84
N PHE A 91 -4.71 -8.27 10.66
CA PHE A 91 -3.34 -8.04 10.17
C PHE A 91 -2.89 -9.16 9.22
N LEU A 92 -3.09 -10.42 9.60
CA LEU A 92 -2.71 -11.56 8.76
C LEU A 92 -3.52 -11.58 7.46
N LYS A 93 -4.83 -11.39 7.51
CA LYS A 93 -5.67 -11.37 6.30
C LYS A 93 -5.22 -10.30 5.30
N ILE A 94 -4.94 -9.07 5.77
CA ILE A 94 -4.66 -7.94 4.88
C ILE A 94 -3.18 -7.83 4.54
N ASN A 95 -2.29 -7.97 5.52
CA ASN A 95 -0.86 -7.74 5.29
C ASN A 95 -0.13 -8.99 4.78
N THR A 96 -0.68 -10.19 5.02
CA THR A 96 -0.04 -11.47 4.67
C THR A 96 -0.78 -12.21 3.55
N GLU A 97 -2.07 -12.52 3.75
CA GLU A 97 -2.80 -13.38 2.80
C GLU A 97 -3.14 -12.66 1.50
N LEU A 98 -3.52 -11.37 1.56
CA LEU A 98 -3.85 -10.61 0.36
C LEU A 98 -2.69 -10.53 -0.64
N PRO A 99 -1.47 -10.09 -0.28
CA PRO A 99 -0.36 -10.05 -1.24
C PRO A 99 0.02 -11.44 -1.77
N LYS A 100 -0.03 -12.49 -0.95
CA LYS A 100 0.18 -13.87 -1.41
C LYS A 100 -0.87 -14.31 -2.43
N PHE A 101 -2.14 -14.02 -2.19
CA PHE A 101 -3.21 -14.26 -3.14
C PHE A 101 -3.01 -13.49 -4.45
N LEU A 102 -2.66 -12.20 -4.39
CA LEU A 102 -2.39 -11.41 -5.60
C LEU A 102 -1.22 -12.00 -6.39
N SER A 103 -0.15 -12.42 -5.71
CA SER A 103 1.01 -13.05 -6.33
C SER A 103 0.66 -14.38 -7.01
N SER A 104 -0.23 -15.20 -6.43
CA SER A 104 -0.66 -16.46 -7.05
C SER A 104 -1.42 -16.25 -8.37
N LEU A 105 -2.04 -15.09 -8.57
CA LEU A 105 -2.79 -14.77 -9.79
C LEU A 105 -1.91 -14.21 -10.93
N THR A 106 -0.65 -13.85 -10.66
CA THR A 106 0.21 -13.16 -11.64
C THR A 106 0.43 -13.95 -12.92
N LYS A 107 0.58 -15.27 -12.82
CA LYS A 107 0.78 -16.16 -13.99
C LYS A 107 -0.51 -16.33 -14.78
N SER A 108 -1.62 -16.68 -14.13
CA SER A 108 -2.89 -16.98 -14.78
C SER A 108 -3.58 -15.76 -15.39
N LEU A 109 -3.40 -14.58 -14.80
CA LEU A 109 -3.98 -13.31 -15.30
C LEU A 109 -2.96 -12.41 -15.99
N HIS A 110 -1.71 -12.86 -16.19
CA HIS A 110 -0.66 -12.22 -16.97
C HIS A 110 -0.34 -10.76 -16.58
N PHE A 111 -0.15 -10.49 -15.27
CA PHE A 111 0.28 -9.17 -14.81
C PHE A 111 1.52 -9.27 -13.92
N ASN A 112 2.20 -8.13 -13.71
CA ASN A 112 3.29 -8.00 -12.75
C ASN A 112 2.75 -7.35 -11.46
N LEU A 113 3.10 -7.91 -10.31
CA LEU A 113 2.72 -7.40 -9.00
C LEU A 113 3.84 -6.56 -8.38
N ILE A 114 3.52 -5.36 -7.93
CA ILE A 114 4.36 -4.56 -7.04
C ILE A 114 3.65 -4.49 -5.69
N HIS A 115 4.26 -5.08 -4.66
CA HIS A 115 3.73 -5.08 -3.30
C HIS A 115 4.54 -4.13 -2.42
N LEU A 116 3.85 -3.29 -1.64
CA LEU A 116 4.48 -2.34 -0.72
C LEU A 116 4.57 -2.98 0.67
N SER A 117 5.80 -3.23 1.13
CA SER A 117 6.13 -3.65 2.49
C SER A 117 6.55 -2.43 3.33
N THR A 118 7.34 -2.63 4.37
CA THR A 118 7.75 -1.61 5.34
C THR A 118 9.19 -1.85 5.78
N ASP A 119 9.88 -0.80 6.17
CA ASP A 119 11.14 -0.81 6.91
C ASP A 119 11.01 -1.45 8.30
N CYS A 120 9.81 -1.44 8.90
CA CYS A 120 9.52 -2.09 10.19
C CYS A 120 9.69 -3.63 10.17
N VAL A 121 10.06 -4.24 9.03
CA VAL A 121 10.54 -5.63 8.98
C VAL A 121 11.90 -5.77 9.64
N PHE A 122 12.60 -4.67 9.89
CA PHE A 122 13.85 -4.61 10.63
C PHE A 122 13.66 -4.00 12.03
N SER A 123 14.45 -4.44 12.99
CA SER A 123 14.38 -3.95 14.38
C SER A 123 14.96 -2.56 14.59
N GLY A 124 15.81 -2.09 13.69
CA GLY A 124 16.58 -0.86 13.83
C GLY A 124 17.89 -1.01 14.62
N LYS A 125 18.18 -2.18 15.22
CA LYS A 125 19.37 -2.39 16.09
C LYS A 125 20.70 -2.25 15.36
N LYS A 126 20.77 -2.77 14.13
CA LYS A 126 21.99 -2.75 13.30
C LYS A 126 22.25 -1.37 12.70
N GLY A 127 21.22 -0.67 12.21
CA GLY A 127 21.35 0.48 11.32
C GLY A 127 21.86 0.08 9.92
N ASN A 128 21.82 1.00 8.97
CA ASN A 128 22.28 0.80 7.58
C ASN A 128 21.88 -0.55 6.97
N TYR A 129 20.60 -0.88 7.07
CA TYR A 129 20.07 -2.12 6.51
C TYR A 129 20.06 -2.13 4.98
N SER A 130 20.36 -3.28 4.40
CA SER A 130 20.22 -3.56 2.98
C SER A 130 19.14 -4.61 2.73
N GLU A 131 18.79 -4.84 1.48
CA GLU A 131 17.84 -5.87 1.09
C GLU A 131 18.32 -7.30 1.42
N LYS A 132 19.64 -7.48 1.60
CA LYS A 132 20.27 -8.78 1.93
C LYS A 132 20.25 -9.09 3.42
N ASP A 133 19.99 -8.10 4.27
CA ASP A 133 19.92 -8.31 5.70
C ASP A 133 18.71 -9.14 6.10
N ASN A 134 18.90 -10.02 7.08
CA ASN A 134 17.81 -10.84 7.61
C ASN A 134 16.82 -9.96 8.38
N PRO A 135 15.53 -9.98 8.02
CA PRO A 135 14.50 -9.25 8.76
C PRO A 135 14.34 -9.79 10.17
N ASP A 136 14.22 -8.88 11.15
CA ASP A 136 14.06 -9.18 12.57
C ASP A 136 12.98 -8.32 13.25
N PRO A 137 11.73 -8.30 12.71
CA PRO A 137 10.68 -7.40 13.18
C PRO A 137 10.33 -7.62 14.64
N ILE A 138 10.28 -6.53 15.42
CA ILE A 138 10.00 -6.57 16.87
C ILE A 138 8.52 -6.66 17.20
N ASP A 139 7.64 -6.21 16.30
CA ASP A 139 6.21 -6.18 16.57
C ASP A 139 5.38 -6.97 15.55
N PHE A 140 4.09 -7.12 15.87
CA PHE A 140 3.19 -7.91 15.04
C PHE A 140 2.89 -7.26 13.68
N TYR A 141 2.94 -5.94 13.56
CA TYR A 141 2.79 -5.25 12.29
C TYR A 141 3.94 -5.62 11.34
N GLY A 142 5.18 -5.40 11.77
CA GLY A 142 6.37 -5.79 10.99
C GLY A 142 6.35 -7.27 10.63
N LYS A 143 6.03 -8.16 11.60
CA LYS A 143 5.88 -9.61 11.35
C LYS A 143 4.83 -9.91 10.29
N SER A 144 3.65 -9.29 10.37
CA SER A 144 2.57 -9.51 9.39
C SER A 144 2.93 -9.04 7.99
N LYS A 145 3.67 -7.92 7.88
CA LYS A 145 4.16 -7.39 6.61
C LYS A 145 5.24 -8.29 6.01
N LEU A 146 6.21 -8.72 6.84
CA LEU A 146 7.26 -9.65 6.41
C LEU A 146 6.67 -10.96 5.87
N LEU A 147 5.71 -11.55 6.60
CA LEU A 147 5.04 -12.78 6.16
C LEU A 147 4.27 -12.62 4.84
N GLY A 148 3.94 -11.40 4.47
CA GLY A 148 3.24 -11.07 3.23
C GLY A 148 4.17 -10.69 2.08
N GLU A 149 5.47 -10.59 2.30
CA GLU A 149 6.42 -10.29 1.22
C GLU A 149 6.44 -11.41 0.18
N VAL A 150 6.39 -11.00 -1.08
CA VAL A 150 6.35 -11.90 -2.23
C VAL A 150 7.38 -11.47 -3.25
N VAL A 151 8.26 -12.41 -3.64
CA VAL A 151 9.30 -12.18 -4.64
C VAL A 151 9.35 -13.38 -5.59
N ASN A 152 9.12 -13.12 -6.87
CA ASN A 152 9.27 -14.10 -7.93
C ASN A 152 9.38 -13.36 -9.29
N ASN A 153 9.46 -14.08 -10.39
CA ASN A 153 9.61 -13.50 -11.73
C ASN A 153 8.50 -12.50 -12.14
N LYS A 154 7.37 -12.47 -11.43
CA LYS A 154 6.21 -11.59 -11.68
C LYS A 154 5.80 -10.77 -10.47
N SER A 155 6.47 -10.91 -9.35
CA SER A 155 6.13 -10.22 -8.10
C SER A 155 7.38 -9.60 -7.48
N LEU A 156 7.30 -8.29 -7.22
CA LEU A 156 8.32 -7.50 -6.54
C LEU A 156 7.73 -6.95 -5.25
N THR A 157 8.45 -7.10 -4.14
CA THR A 157 8.15 -6.40 -2.89
C THR A 157 9.11 -5.25 -2.68
N ILE A 158 8.57 -4.06 -2.37
CA ILE A 158 9.35 -2.86 -2.03
C ILE A 158 9.16 -2.56 -0.55
N ARG A 159 10.23 -2.60 0.24
CA ARG A 159 10.28 -2.13 1.63
C ARG A 159 10.47 -0.62 1.64
N THR A 160 9.58 0.12 2.28
CA THR A 160 9.64 1.59 2.28
C THR A 160 8.95 2.19 3.50
N SER A 161 9.45 3.34 3.95
CA SER A 161 8.73 4.27 4.81
C SER A 161 8.02 5.31 3.95
N ILE A 162 6.90 5.85 4.45
CA ILE A 162 6.08 6.79 3.71
C ILE A 162 5.76 7.97 4.62
N ILE A 163 6.12 9.18 4.17
CA ILE A 163 5.79 10.44 4.82
C ILE A 163 4.96 11.28 3.86
N GLY A 164 3.85 11.82 4.34
CA GLY A 164 2.98 12.67 3.54
C GLY A 164 1.67 13.01 4.22
N HIS A 165 0.89 13.89 3.59
CA HIS A 165 -0.45 14.26 4.07
C HIS A 165 -1.46 13.16 3.76
N GLU A 166 -2.21 12.75 4.78
CA GLU A 166 -3.37 11.89 4.58
C GLU A 166 -4.55 12.70 4.02
N ILE A 167 -5.37 12.06 3.17
CA ILE A 167 -6.45 12.78 2.46
C ILE A 167 -7.54 13.27 3.41
N GLN A 168 -7.78 12.56 4.50
CA GLN A 168 -8.91 12.79 5.40
C GLN A 168 -8.60 12.59 6.88
N SER A 169 -7.40 12.17 7.23
CA SER A 169 -7.01 12.06 8.62
C SER A 169 -5.77 12.89 8.87
N SER A 170 -5.61 13.35 10.08
CA SER A 170 -4.43 14.05 10.54
C SER A 170 -3.61 13.19 11.49
N LEU A 171 -3.68 11.86 11.30
CA LEU A 171 -2.98 10.87 12.11
C LEU A 171 -1.58 10.55 11.56
N GLY A 172 -1.27 10.99 10.35
CA GLY A 172 0.04 10.86 9.72
C GLY A 172 1.12 11.60 10.50
N LEU A 173 2.38 11.13 10.36
CA LEU A 173 3.53 11.73 11.02
C LEU A 173 3.67 13.23 10.67
N LEU A 174 3.51 13.56 9.39
CA LEU A 174 3.60 14.94 8.91
C LEU A 174 2.50 15.83 9.51
N ASP A 175 1.24 15.37 9.47
CA ASP A 175 0.12 16.14 10.00
C ASP A 175 0.20 16.30 11.53
N TRP A 176 0.70 15.28 12.23
CA TRP A 176 0.98 15.36 13.65
C TRP A 176 2.08 16.38 13.95
N PHE A 177 3.18 16.35 13.20
CA PHE A 177 4.31 17.27 13.33
C PHE A 177 3.87 18.73 13.14
N LEU A 178 3.16 19.03 12.06
CA LEU A 178 2.71 20.38 11.72
C LEU A 178 1.74 20.99 12.73
N LYS A 179 1.05 20.16 13.53
CA LYS A 179 0.13 20.63 14.58
C LYS A 179 0.82 20.96 15.91
N LYS A 180 2.08 20.62 16.09
CA LYS A 180 2.80 20.81 17.35
C LYS A 180 3.59 22.10 17.34
N LYS A 181 3.49 22.88 18.45
CA LYS A 181 4.32 24.08 18.66
C LYS A 181 5.75 23.74 19.12
N LYS A 182 5.92 22.67 19.88
CA LYS A 182 7.20 22.14 20.37
C LYS A 182 7.22 20.63 20.21
N ILE A 183 8.34 20.09 19.77
CA ILE A 183 8.53 18.66 19.53
C ILE A 183 9.92 18.26 20.00
N HIS A 184 9.99 17.09 20.64
CA HIS A 184 11.25 16.39 20.88
C HIS A 184 11.50 15.44 19.72
N GLY A 185 12.64 15.56 19.05
CA GLY A 185 13.07 14.72 17.94
C GLY A 185 14.15 13.74 18.38
N PHE A 186 14.38 12.73 17.57
CA PHE A 186 15.48 11.78 17.75
C PHE A 186 16.73 12.33 17.05
N THR A 187 17.85 12.42 17.80
CA THR A 187 19.11 12.94 17.26
C THR A 187 19.90 11.91 16.44
N ARG A 188 19.52 10.63 16.52
CA ARG A 188 20.22 9.51 15.86
C ARG A 188 19.33 8.75 14.85
N CYS A 189 18.28 9.37 14.33
CA CYS A 189 17.44 8.78 13.30
C CYS A 189 17.82 9.40 11.95
N PHE A 190 18.55 8.65 11.15
CA PHE A 190 18.90 9.02 9.77
C PHE A 190 17.99 8.25 8.81
N PHE A 191 17.49 8.92 7.79
CA PHE A 191 16.64 8.36 6.72
C PHE A 191 17.44 8.25 5.43
#